data_e66110c3d86c7647469393dec43a8d3d
#
_entry.id   e66110c3d86c7647469393dec43a8d3d
#
_cell.length_a   1.000
_cell.length_b   1.000
_cell.length_c   1.000
_cell.angle_alpha   90.00
_cell.angle_beta   90.00
_cell.angle_gamma   90.00
#
_symmetry.space_group_name_H-M   'P 1'
#
loop_
_entity.id
_entity.type
_entity.pdbx_description
1 polymer ?
#
loop_
_entity_poly.entity_id
_entity_poly.type
_entity_poly.pdbx_seq_one_letter_code
_entity_poly.pdbx_strand_id
1 'polypeptide(L)'
;DALENYIPEFKGQDYGKVTVRQVLTMTSGIAWNEDYEDVNSDVAQMYQAPCQDTEAHILTYMKSLRFAHAPGTHWNYSTGETDLVGILIQKATGKSLAEYLSEKIWKPWGMEHCAYWLADECSNLNIGGSGLSASLRDYARLGTLMLKEGKLGDESIFSEEYIDNAKSLLYEVNDEGGGYGYLWWRNNNGSYAAVGIFGQMLYVDPAKNLVIAQIAAWPKAGSKELTQRRQAFIDAVQRVID
;
A
#
# COMPACT_ATOMS: atom_id res chain seq x y z
N ASP A 1 11.02 -8.20 -12.48
CA ASP A 1 11.76 -7.17 -13.22
C ASP A 1 12.37 -6.17 -12.24
N ALA A 2 13.48 -5.51 -12.62
CA ALA A 2 14.13 -4.47 -11.84
C ALA A 2 13.37 -3.14 -11.95
N LEU A 3 13.46 -2.30 -10.92
CA LEU A 3 12.83 -0.96 -10.90
C LEU A 3 13.28 -0.07 -12.04
N GLU A 4 14.58 -0.09 -12.39
CA GLU A 4 15.15 0.75 -13.46
C GLU A 4 14.56 0.49 -14.85
N ASN A 5 13.86 -0.63 -15.05
CA ASN A 5 13.15 -0.92 -16.30
C ASN A 5 11.89 -0.06 -16.46
N TYR A 6 11.33 0.42 -15.35
CA TYR A 6 10.11 1.22 -15.32
C TYR A 6 10.34 2.65 -14.84
N ILE A 7 11.33 2.85 -13.96
CA ILE A 7 11.71 4.15 -13.39
C ILE A 7 13.15 4.46 -13.84
N PRO A 8 13.35 5.04 -15.04
CA PRO A 8 14.67 5.28 -15.60
C PRO A 8 15.59 6.16 -14.75
N GLU A 9 15.00 6.95 -13.82
CA GLU A 9 15.72 7.81 -12.89
C GLU A 9 16.60 7.03 -11.91
N PHE A 10 16.35 5.72 -11.72
CA PHE A 10 17.20 4.83 -10.94
C PHE A 10 18.31 4.15 -11.76
N LYS A 11 18.39 4.44 -13.06
CA LYS A 11 19.35 3.74 -13.94
C LYS A 11 20.79 3.99 -13.49
N GLY A 12 21.52 2.90 -13.35
CA GLY A 12 22.91 2.94 -12.87
C GLY A 12 23.08 3.08 -11.36
N GLN A 13 22.00 3.11 -10.59
CA GLN A 13 22.01 3.06 -9.13
C GLN A 13 21.77 1.63 -8.64
N ASP A 14 22.28 1.29 -7.46
CA ASP A 14 22.06 -0.04 -6.89
C ASP A 14 20.58 -0.28 -6.56
N TYR A 15 19.85 0.77 -6.13
CA TYR A 15 18.41 0.67 -5.88
C TYR A 15 17.60 0.38 -7.16
N GLY A 16 18.07 0.82 -8.31
CA GLY A 16 17.46 0.49 -9.61
C GLY A 16 17.43 -1.01 -9.93
N LYS A 17 18.35 -1.79 -9.35
CA LYS A 17 18.43 -3.25 -9.51
C LYS A 17 17.46 -4.02 -8.60
N VAL A 18 16.87 -3.36 -7.58
CA VAL A 18 15.83 -3.95 -6.74
C VAL A 18 14.64 -4.33 -7.62
N THR A 19 14.07 -5.49 -7.37
CA THR A 19 12.94 -5.97 -8.16
C THR A 19 11.62 -5.37 -7.68
N VAL A 20 10.66 -5.22 -8.58
CA VAL A 20 9.28 -4.81 -8.26
C VAL A 20 8.70 -5.70 -7.15
N ARG A 21 8.98 -7.02 -7.17
CA ARG A 21 8.54 -7.94 -6.10
C ARG A 21 9.10 -7.55 -4.74
N GLN A 22 10.39 -7.21 -4.65
CA GLN A 22 11.02 -6.81 -3.38
C GLN A 22 10.42 -5.53 -2.82
N VAL A 23 10.06 -4.57 -3.68
CA VAL A 23 9.36 -3.35 -3.27
C VAL A 23 7.93 -3.67 -2.80
N LEU A 24 7.17 -4.47 -3.55
CA LEU A 24 5.81 -4.88 -3.16
C LEU A 24 5.77 -5.65 -1.83
N THR A 25 6.85 -6.32 -1.47
CA THR A 25 6.97 -7.11 -0.23
C THR A 25 7.72 -6.39 0.88
N MET A 26 8.10 -5.12 0.71
CA MET A 26 8.85 -4.34 1.71
C MET A 26 10.20 -4.98 2.08
N THR A 27 10.90 -5.52 1.08
CA THR A 27 12.17 -6.23 1.26
C THR A 27 13.29 -5.73 0.37
N SER A 28 13.24 -4.47 -0.03
CA SER A 28 14.31 -3.85 -0.83
C SER A 28 15.65 -3.83 -0.11
N GLY A 29 15.63 -3.79 1.23
CA GLY A 29 16.83 -3.71 2.06
C GLY A 29 17.35 -2.29 2.27
N ILE A 30 16.67 -1.24 1.82
CA ILE A 30 17.05 0.15 2.10
C ILE A 30 16.99 0.46 3.59
N ALA A 31 17.87 1.36 4.04
CA ALA A 31 17.74 1.98 5.35
C ALA A 31 16.54 2.91 5.32
N TRP A 32 15.56 2.63 6.18
CA TRP A 32 14.32 3.40 6.26
C TRP A 32 13.80 3.48 7.69
N ASN A 33 13.45 4.69 8.14
CA ASN A 33 12.81 4.98 9.41
C ASN A 33 11.37 5.46 9.17
N GLU A 34 10.39 4.66 9.59
CA GLU A 34 8.95 4.92 9.43
C GLU A 34 8.34 5.62 10.66
N ASP A 35 9.12 6.21 11.57
CA ASP A 35 8.59 6.88 12.76
C ASP A 35 7.86 8.18 12.39
N TYR A 36 6.53 8.16 12.38
CA TYR A 36 5.68 9.30 12.06
C TYR A 36 5.68 10.40 13.12
N GLU A 37 6.21 10.16 14.32
CA GLU A 37 6.31 11.15 15.40
C GLU A 37 7.69 11.82 15.45
N ASP A 38 8.69 11.30 14.73
CA ASP A 38 10.02 11.87 14.58
C ASP A 38 10.13 12.72 13.30
N VAL A 39 10.31 14.02 13.44
CA VAL A 39 10.50 14.94 12.30
C VAL A 39 11.76 14.65 11.47
N ASN A 40 12.70 13.89 12.01
CA ASN A 40 13.93 13.48 11.32
C ASN A 40 13.82 12.08 10.70
N SER A 41 12.68 11.40 10.83
CA SER A 41 12.46 10.12 10.17
C SER A 41 12.44 10.25 8.66
N ASP A 42 12.72 9.14 7.95
CA ASP A 42 12.71 9.13 6.49
C ASP A 42 11.33 9.45 5.94
N VAL A 43 10.26 8.95 6.55
CA VAL A 43 8.89 9.26 6.11
C VAL A 43 8.56 10.75 6.24
N ALA A 44 9.01 11.42 7.31
CA ALA A 44 8.80 12.85 7.49
C ALA A 44 9.66 13.68 6.52
N GLN A 45 10.93 13.32 6.34
CA GLN A 45 11.87 14.02 5.47
C GLN A 45 11.53 13.86 3.98
N MET A 46 11.04 12.69 3.58
CA MET A 46 10.64 12.44 2.20
C MET A 46 9.58 13.43 1.71
N TYR A 47 8.55 13.69 2.50
CA TYR A 47 7.49 14.65 2.15
C TYR A 47 7.90 16.13 2.28
N GLN A 48 9.07 16.41 2.86
CA GLN A 48 9.66 17.75 2.96
C GLN A 48 10.80 17.96 1.97
N ALA A 49 11.16 16.95 1.19
CA ALA A 49 12.24 17.04 0.22
C ALA A 49 11.95 18.15 -0.81
N PRO A 50 12.95 18.97 -1.17
CA PRO A 50 12.74 20.05 -2.13
C PRO A 50 12.49 19.49 -3.54
N CYS A 51 11.71 20.23 -4.32
CA CYS A 51 11.60 19.98 -5.75
C CYS A 51 12.97 20.13 -6.44
N GLN A 52 13.29 19.16 -7.28
CA GLN A 52 14.41 19.24 -8.21
C GLN A 52 13.83 19.23 -9.64
N ASP A 53 13.76 20.40 -10.23
CA ASP A 53 13.10 20.61 -11.52
C ASP A 53 11.65 20.09 -11.52
N THR A 54 11.36 19.10 -12.36
CA THR A 54 10.05 18.42 -12.47
C THR A 54 10.07 17.00 -11.91
N GLU A 55 11.12 16.61 -11.19
CA GLU A 55 11.19 15.30 -10.56
C GLU A 55 10.35 15.27 -9.28
N ALA A 56 9.61 14.17 -9.07
CA ALA A 56 8.88 13.95 -7.84
C ALA A 56 9.84 14.01 -6.63
N HIS A 57 9.47 14.75 -5.59
CA HIS A 57 10.30 14.86 -4.39
C HIS A 57 10.53 13.47 -3.74
N ILE A 58 9.57 12.57 -3.85
CA ILE A 58 9.69 11.17 -3.44
C ILE A 58 10.86 10.47 -4.16
N LEU A 59 10.96 10.60 -5.48
CA LEU A 59 12.08 10.01 -6.25
C LEU A 59 13.43 10.58 -5.83
N THR A 60 13.49 11.90 -5.68
CA THR A 60 14.69 12.59 -5.22
C THR A 60 15.17 12.07 -3.87
N TYR A 61 14.23 11.88 -2.93
CA TYR A 61 14.55 11.36 -1.61
C TYR A 61 14.99 9.89 -1.67
N MET A 62 14.19 9.02 -2.30
CA MET A 62 14.46 7.59 -2.38
C MET A 62 15.77 7.27 -3.07
N LYS A 63 16.20 8.07 -4.05
CA LYS A 63 17.53 7.93 -4.69
C LYS A 63 18.68 8.21 -3.73
N SER A 64 18.48 8.98 -2.68
CA SER A 64 19.53 9.32 -1.70
C SER A 64 19.78 8.23 -0.67
N LEU A 65 18.86 7.27 -0.52
CA LEU A 65 18.91 6.23 0.49
C LEU A 65 19.96 5.16 0.17
N ARG A 66 20.49 4.55 1.24
CA ARG A 66 21.48 3.48 1.15
C ARG A 66 20.88 2.15 1.62
N PHE A 67 21.47 1.06 1.22
CA PHE A 67 21.11 -0.25 1.74
C PHE A 67 21.61 -0.44 3.17
N ALA A 68 20.74 -0.94 4.05
CA ALA A 68 21.06 -1.49 5.35
C ALA A 68 21.23 -3.01 5.28
N HIS A 69 20.51 -3.67 4.38
CA HIS A 69 20.51 -5.11 4.17
C HIS A 69 20.57 -5.46 2.69
N ALA A 70 20.94 -6.68 2.39
CA ALA A 70 20.86 -7.18 1.03
C ALA A 70 19.37 -7.29 0.58
N PRO A 71 19.03 -6.89 -0.66
CA PRO A 71 17.67 -7.00 -1.15
C PRO A 71 17.10 -8.42 -1.02
N GLY A 72 15.87 -8.53 -0.51
CA GLY A 72 15.17 -9.80 -0.31
C GLY A 72 15.49 -10.52 1.01
N THR A 73 16.36 -9.98 1.88
CA THR A 73 16.80 -10.67 3.11
C THR A 73 16.18 -10.12 4.40
N HIS A 74 15.63 -8.91 4.35
CA HIS A 74 15.08 -8.25 5.53
C HIS A 74 13.80 -7.51 5.17
N TRP A 75 12.77 -7.71 5.99
CA TRP A 75 11.51 -6.98 5.88
C TRP A 75 11.58 -5.68 6.70
N ASN A 76 11.23 -4.57 6.07
CA ASN A 76 11.15 -3.27 6.73
C ASN A 76 10.07 -2.42 6.04
N TYR A 77 8.97 -2.14 6.75
CA TYR A 77 7.88 -1.35 6.18
C TYR A 77 8.36 0.04 5.75
N SER A 78 7.99 0.46 4.55
CA SER A 78 8.37 1.75 3.98
C SER A 78 7.24 2.37 3.16
N THR A 79 6.74 3.52 3.63
CA THR A 79 5.81 4.36 2.85
C THR A 79 6.45 4.79 1.52
N GLY A 80 7.76 5.09 1.51
CA GLY A 80 8.48 5.45 0.29
C GLY A 80 8.44 4.36 -0.78
N GLU A 81 8.46 3.09 -0.40
CA GLU A 81 8.31 1.99 -1.37
C GLU A 81 6.89 1.90 -1.93
N THR A 82 5.87 2.17 -1.14
CA THR A 82 4.49 2.25 -1.64
C THR A 82 4.32 3.41 -2.63
N ASP A 83 4.95 4.54 -2.35
CA ASP A 83 4.98 5.69 -3.26
C ASP A 83 5.70 5.36 -4.58
N LEU A 84 6.82 4.63 -4.51
CA LEU A 84 7.52 4.16 -5.71
C LEU A 84 6.67 3.21 -6.56
N VAL A 85 5.86 2.34 -5.95
CA VAL A 85 4.89 1.50 -6.69
C VAL A 85 3.90 2.38 -7.44
N GLY A 86 3.41 3.46 -6.81
CA GLY A 86 2.54 4.44 -7.48
C GLY A 86 3.21 5.09 -8.69
N ILE A 87 4.45 5.54 -8.56
CA ILE A 87 5.23 6.12 -9.67
C ILE A 87 5.47 5.09 -10.78
N LEU A 88 5.82 3.85 -10.40
CA LEU A 88 6.04 2.74 -11.34
C LEU A 88 4.80 2.49 -12.20
N ILE A 89 3.62 2.41 -11.58
CA ILE A 89 2.35 2.20 -12.31
C ILE A 89 2.12 3.35 -13.30
N GLN A 90 2.30 4.60 -12.87
CA GLN A 90 2.09 5.76 -13.74
C GLN A 90 3.06 5.76 -14.94
N LYS A 91 4.33 5.44 -14.72
CA LYS A 91 5.32 5.33 -15.81
C LYS A 91 5.06 4.14 -16.73
N ALA A 92 4.71 2.99 -16.18
CA ALA A 92 4.44 1.77 -16.97
C ALA A 92 3.18 1.89 -17.82
N THR A 93 2.16 2.63 -17.35
CA THR A 93 0.88 2.75 -18.04
C THR A 93 0.74 4.02 -18.87
N GLY A 94 1.57 5.03 -18.61
CA GLY A 94 1.45 6.38 -19.18
C GLY A 94 0.18 7.14 -18.72
N LYS A 95 -0.44 6.69 -17.60
CA LYS A 95 -1.65 7.27 -17.01
C LYS A 95 -1.41 7.67 -15.57
N SER A 96 -2.11 8.68 -15.08
CA SER A 96 -2.15 8.94 -13.63
C SER A 96 -2.80 7.75 -12.90
N LEU A 97 -2.50 7.60 -11.59
CA LEU A 97 -3.18 6.56 -10.78
C LEU A 97 -4.69 6.77 -10.76
N ALA A 98 -5.14 8.03 -10.71
CA ALA A 98 -6.55 8.38 -10.72
C ALA A 98 -7.24 7.93 -12.02
N GLU A 99 -6.64 8.20 -13.19
CA GLU A 99 -7.16 7.76 -14.48
C GLU A 99 -7.17 6.24 -14.60
N TYR A 100 -6.05 5.58 -14.22
CA TYR A 100 -5.92 4.14 -14.33
C TYR A 100 -6.87 3.40 -13.38
N LEU A 101 -7.00 3.87 -12.12
CA LEU A 101 -7.98 3.37 -11.16
C LEU A 101 -9.41 3.55 -11.68
N SER A 102 -9.72 4.73 -12.23
CA SER A 102 -11.04 5.04 -12.78
C SER A 102 -11.42 4.09 -13.91
N GLU A 103 -10.49 3.82 -14.81
CA GLU A 103 -10.72 2.95 -15.97
C GLU A 103 -10.85 1.48 -15.56
N LYS A 104 -9.93 0.98 -14.71
CA LYS A 104 -9.80 -0.45 -14.43
C LYS A 104 -10.69 -0.94 -13.29
N ILE A 105 -10.98 -0.09 -12.32
CA ILE A 105 -11.69 -0.50 -11.10
C ILE A 105 -12.92 0.37 -10.86
N TRP A 106 -12.77 1.70 -10.78
CA TRP A 106 -13.81 2.59 -10.26
C TRP A 106 -15.12 2.49 -11.05
N LYS A 107 -15.03 2.65 -12.36
CA LYS A 107 -16.20 2.57 -13.26
C LYS A 107 -16.72 1.15 -13.42
N PRO A 108 -15.88 0.14 -13.75
CA PRO A 108 -16.36 -1.23 -13.95
C PRO A 108 -16.97 -1.83 -12.68
N TRP A 109 -16.40 -1.51 -11.50
CA TRP A 109 -16.88 -2.04 -10.21
C TRP A 109 -18.09 -1.28 -9.65
N GLY A 110 -18.54 -0.21 -10.30
CA GLY A 110 -19.75 0.52 -9.92
C GLY A 110 -19.62 1.31 -8.62
N MET A 111 -18.52 2.06 -8.46
CA MET A 111 -18.35 2.95 -7.31
C MET A 111 -19.41 4.04 -7.31
N GLU A 112 -19.91 4.41 -6.12
CA GLU A 112 -21.06 5.34 -5.99
C GLU A 112 -20.67 6.80 -6.18
N HIS A 113 -19.47 7.16 -5.70
CA HIS A 113 -19.04 8.54 -5.62
C HIS A 113 -17.71 8.76 -6.33
N CYS A 114 -17.44 10.01 -6.70
CA CYS A 114 -16.11 10.41 -7.13
C CYS A 114 -15.12 10.26 -5.97
N ALA A 115 -13.88 9.87 -6.32
CA ALA A 115 -12.75 9.90 -5.43
C ALA A 115 -11.77 10.99 -5.86
N TYR A 116 -10.94 11.46 -4.94
CA TYR A 116 -9.89 12.44 -5.19
C TYR A 116 -8.54 11.83 -4.82
N TRP A 117 -7.54 12.10 -5.63
CA TRP A 117 -6.19 11.62 -5.38
C TRP A 117 -5.22 12.79 -5.35
N LEU A 118 -4.44 12.90 -4.27
CA LEU A 118 -3.41 13.92 -4.15
C LEU A 118 -2.30 13.69 -5.19
N ALA A 119 -1.75 14.78 -5.69
CA ALA A 119 -0.62 14.77 -6.59
C ALA A 119 0.57 15.46 -5.95
N ASP A 120 1.75 15.02 -6.31
CA ASP A 120 3.02 15.65 -6.00
C ASP A 120 3.12 17.02 -6.67
N GLU A 121 3.47 18.04 -5.90
CA GLU A 121 3.47 19.42 -6.39
C GLU A 121 4.59 19.70 -7.41
N CYS A 122 5.67 18.92 -7.41
CA CYS A 122 6.80 19.09 -8.31
C CYS A 122 6.55 18.45 -9.68
N SER A 123 6.07 17.20 -9.67
CA SER A 123 5.94 16.35 -10.85
C SER A 123 4.50 16.17 -11.34
N ASN A 124 3.52 16.54 -10.52
CA ASN A 124 2.10 16.26 -10.72
C ASN A 124 1.74 14.75 -10.79
N LEU A 125 2.64 13.85 -10.38
CA LEU A 125 2.34 12.43 -10.24
C LEU A 125 1.45 12.20 -9.00
N ASN A 126 0.51 11.28 -9.09
CA ASN A 126 -0.30 10.92 -7.91
C ASN A 126 0.56 10.21 -6.86
N ILE A 127 0.35 10.54 -5.60
CA ILE A 127 1.06 9.97 -4.44
C ILE A 127 0.55 8.55 -4.19
N GLY A 128 1.43 7.55 -4.27
CA GLY A 128 1.05 6.13 -4.21
C GLY A 128 0.77 5.62 -2.80
N GLY A 129 1.55 6.07 -1.81
CA GLY A 129 1.49 5.60 -0.43
C GLY A 129 0.33 6.16 0.37
N SER A 130 -0.29 7.26 -0.11
CA SER A 130 -1.40 7.93 0.55
C SER A 130 -2.22 8.75 -0.46
N GLY A 131 -3.14 9.60 0.03
CA GLY A 131 -3.73 10.63 -0.80
C GLY A 131 -5.02 10.26 -1.53
N LEU A 132 -5.45 9.00 -1.57
CA LEU A 132 -6.75 8.63 -2.09
C LEU A 132 -7.85 8.94 -1.06
N SER A 133 -8.75 9.85 -1.40
CA SER A 133 -9.95 10.18 -0.61
C SER A 133 -11.19 9.64 -1.31
N ALA A 134 -11.92 8.75 -0.65
CA ALA A 134 -13.12 8.12 -1.18
C ALA A 134 -14.18 7.96 -0.10
N SER A 135 -15.42 7.64 -0.49
CA SER A 135 -16.47 7.34 0.47
C SER A 135 -16.20 6.02 1.20
N LEU A 136 -16.71 5.89 2.43
CA LEU A 136 -16.59 4.65 3.21
C LEU A 136 -17.15 3.44 2.45
N ARG A 137 -18.27 3.62 1.74
CA ARG A 137 -18.89 2.55 0.95
C ARG A 137 -18.03 2.14 -0.24
N ASP A 138 -17.36 3.09 -0.89
CA ASP A 138 -16.49 2.78 -2.01
C ASP A 138 -15.20 2.08 -1.54
N TYR A 139 -14.66 2.43 -0.34
CA TYR A 139 -13.62 1.63 0.29
C TYR A 139 -14.10 0.20 0.60
N ALA A 140 -15.33 0.02 1.10
CA ALA A 140 -15.88 -1.32 1.31
C ALA A 140 -16.02 -2.12 0.00
N ARG A 141 -16.35 -1.45 -1.11
CA ARG A 141 -16.36 -2.09 -2.44
C ARG A 141 -14.98 -2.53 -2.90
N LEU A 142 -13.92 -1.75 -2.62
CA LEU A 142 -12.54 -2.20 -2.87
C LEU A 142 -12.21 -3.46 -2.06
N GLY A 143 -12.65 -3.54 -0.80
CA GLY A 143 -12.54 -4.75 -0.01
C GLY A 143 -13.34 -5.92 -0.59
N THR A 144 -14.53 -5.67 -1.11
CA THR A 144 -15.35 -6.69 -1.79
C THR A 144 -14.70 -7.16 -3.09
N LEU A 145 -14.03 -6.27 -3.83
CA LEU A 145 -13.23 -6.64 -5.00
C LEU A 145 -12.11 -7.62 -4.61
N MET A 146 -11.40 -7.35 -3.51
CA MET A 146 -10.36 -8.24 -3.00
C MET A 146 -10.94 -9.56 -2.48
N LEU A 147 -12.07 -9.52 -1.77
CA LEU A 147 -12.79 -10.72 -1.30
C LEU A 147 -13.22 -11.64 -2.45
N LYS A 148 -13.60 -11.04 -3.58
CA LYS A 148 -13.98 -11.74 -4.82
C LYS A 148 -12.79 -12.03 -5.75
N GLU A 149 -11.56 -11.86 -5.26
CA GLU A 149 -10.32 -12.13 -5.99
C GLU A 149 -10.23 -11.38 -7.34
N GLY A 150 -10.76 -10.16 -7.36
CA GLY A 150 -10.76 -9.31 -8.57
C GLY A 150 -11.76 -9.73 -9.63
N LYS A 151 -12.68 -10.64 -9.35
CA LYS A 151 -13.66 -11.16 -10.32
C LYS A 151 -14.90 -10.28 -10.38
N LEU A 152 -15.24 -9.83 -11.57
CA LEU A 152 -16.47 -9.08 -11.90
C LEU A 152 -17.24 -9.86 -12.97
N GLY A 153 -18.24 -10.65 -12.57
CA GLY A 153 -18.86 -11.63 -13.45
C GLY A 153 -17.83 -12.69 -13.90
N ASP A 154 -17.69 -12.85 -15.20
CA ASP A 154 -16.73 -13.78 -15.81
C ASP A 154 -15.35 -13.15 -16.09
N GLU A 155 -15.21 -11.83 -15.87
CA GLU A 155 -13.96 -11.12 -16.08
C GLU A 155 -13.15 -11.06 -14.79
N SER A 156 -11.82 -11.18 -14.92
CA SER A 156 -10.87 -10.97 -13.81
C SER A 156 -10.06 -9.70 -14.05
N ILE A 157 -10.11 -8.79 -13.06
CA ILE A 157 -9.32 -7.53 -13.08
C ILE A 157 -7.85 -7.82 -12.73
N PHE A 158 -7.61 -8.81 -11.87
CA PHE A 158 -6.28 -9.22 -11.41
C PHE A 158 -5.93 -10.62 -11.90
N SER A 159 -4.63 -10.88 -12.07
CA SER A 159 -4.17 -12.25 -12.26
C SER A 159 -4.31 -13.05 -10.95
N GLU A 160 -4.52 -14.36 -11.05
CA GLU A 160 -4.55 -15.27 -9.89
C GLU A 160 -3.23 -15.17 -9.11
N GLU A 161 -2.09 -15.14 -9.81
CA GLU A 161 -0.77 -14.98 -9.19
C GLU A 161 -0.67 -13.71 -8.34
N TYR A 162 -1.21 -12.57 -8.81
CA TYR A 162 -1.19 -11.32 -8.03
C TYR A 162 -2.03 -11.46 -6.76
N ILE A 163 -3.25 -11.98 -6.88
CA ILE A 163 -4.15 -12.16 -5.73
C ILE A 163 -3.54 -13.11 -4.71
N ASP A 164 -2.97 -14.22 -5.14
CA ASP A 164 -2.33 -15.19 -4.26
C ASP A 164 -1.14 -14.57 -3.52
N ASN A 165 -0.28 -13.83 -4.21
CA ASN A 165 0.82 -13.13 -3.56
C ASN A 165 0.35 -12.00 -2.64
N ALA A 166 -0.74 -11.28 -2.98
CA ALA A 166 -1.27 -10.20 -2.15
C ALA A 166 -1.80 -10.71 -0.81
N LYS A 167 -2.50 -11.84 -0.79
CA LYS A 167 -3.10 -12.43 0.42
C LYS A 167 -2.22 -13.45 1.15
N SER A 168 -1.05 -13.79 0.59
CA SER A 168 -0.15 -14.80 1.16
C SER A 168 0.76 -14.21 2.23
N LEU A 169 1.21 -15.09 3.14
CA LEU A 169 2.30 -14.83 4.07
C LEU A 169 3.63 -14.97 3.33
N LEU A 170 4.09 -13.90 2.68
CA LEU A 170 5.38 -13.91 1.98
C LEU A 170 6.55 -13.61 2.92
N TYR A 171 6.31 -12.80 3.96
CA TYR A 171 7.27 -12.51 5.02
C TYR A 171 6.56 -12.48 6.37
N GLU A 172 7.14 -13.13 7.37
CA GLU A 172 6.72 -13.04 8.77
C GLU A 172 7.15 -11.68 9.34
N VAL A 173 6.22 -10.98 9.99
CA VAL A 173 6.45 -9.64 10.53
C VAL A 173 6.52 -9.65 12.06
N ASN A 174 5.90 -10.67 12.70
CA ASN A 174 5.88 -10.83 14.15
C ASN A 174 5.78 -12.30 14.57
N ASP A 175 6.13 -12.58 15.83
CA ASP A 175 6.11 -13.92 16.42
C ASP A 175 4.70 -14.52 16.57
N GLU A 176 3.64 -13.73 16.31
CA GLU A 176 2.24 -14.16 16.40
C GLU A 176 1.72 -14.76 15.09
N GLY A 177 2.58 -14.94 14.09
CA GLY A 177 2.25 -15.51 12.78
C GLY A 177 1.56 -14.54 11.83
N GLY A 178 1.63 -13.24 12.11
CA GLY A 178 1.26 -12.19 11.17
C GLY A 178 2.36 -11.91 10.17
N GLY A 179 2.01 -11.44 8.98
CA GLY A 179 2.99 -11.17 7.93
C GLY A 179 2.52 -10.20 6.87
N TYR A 180 3.22 -10.21 5.74
CA TYR A 180 3.02 -9.27 4.66
C TYR A 180 3.05 -9.96 3.29
N GLY A 181 2.09 -9.60 2.45
CA GLY A 181 2.03 -10.00 1.05
C GLY A 181 2.43 -8.84 0.12
N TYR A 182 1.76 -8.70 -1.03
CA TYR A 182 1.95 -7.54 -1.90
C TYR A 182 1.12 -6.36 -1.39
N LEU A 183 1.74 -5.52 -0.54
CA LEU A 183 1.15 -4.33 0.10
C LEU A 183 -0.05 -4.61 1.02
N TRP A 184 -0.25 -5.87 1.45
CA TRP A 184 -1.30 -6.28 2.36
C TRP A 184 -0.74 -6.91 3.62
N TRP A 185 -1.25 -6.48 4.77
CA TRP A 185 -1.00 -7.12 6.06
C TRP A 185 -1.78 -8.42 6.15
N ARG A 186 -1.11 -9.51 6.47
CA ARG A 186 -1.69 -10.85 6.58
C ARG A 186 -1.78 -11.26 8.05
N ASN A 187 -2.98 -11.64 8.49
CA ASN A 187 -3.20 -12.18 9.82
C ASN A 187 -3.04 -13.71 9.82
N ASN A 188 -2.73 -14.30 10.99
CA ASN A 188 -2.53 -15.75 11.15
C ASN A 188 -3.79 -16.58 10.86
N ASN A 189 -5.00 -15.99 11.02
CA ASN A 189 -6.29 -16.66 10.76
C ASN A 189 -6.71 -16.69 9.28
N GLY A 190 -5.91 -16.17 8.37
CA GLY A 190 -6.22 -16.14 6.94
C GLY A 190 -6.85 -14.86 6.44
N SER A 191 -7.27 -13.97 7.32
CA SER A 191 -7.70 -12.62 6.93
C SER A 191 -6.52 -11.75 6.57
N TYR A 192 -6.78 -10.66 5.86
CA TYR A 192 -5.76 -9.66 5.50
C TYR A 192 -6.36 -8.25 5.51
N ALA A 193 -5.50 -7.25 5.61
CA ALA A 193 -5.94 -5.87 5.73
C ALA A 193 -4.98 -4.87 5.07
N ALA A 194 -5.55 -3.77 4.55
CA ALA A 194 -4.83 -2.52 4.37
C ALA A 194 -5.09 -1.63 5.59
N VAL A 195 -4.03 -1.06 6.18
CA VAL A 195 -4.08 -0.34 7.45
C VAL A 195 -3.44 1.03 7.30
N GLY A 196 -4.19 2.07 7.62
CA GLY A 196 -3.71 3.45 7.65
C GLY A 196 -3.30 3.89 9.06
N ILE A 197 -2.37 4.85 9.11
CA ILE A 197 -1.70 5.28 10.34
C ILE A 197 -2.62 5.92 11.38
N PHE A 198 -3.69 6.59 10.97
CA PHE A 198 -4.65 7.22 11.89
C PHE A 198 -5.94 6.40 12.05
N GLY A 199 -5.81 5.07 11.94
CA GLY A 199 -6.89 4.12 12.22
C GLY A 199 -7.79 3.77 11.05
N GLN A 200 -7.44 4.18 9.83
CA GLN A 200 -8.10 3.68 8.63
C GLN A 200 -7.83 2.18 8.47
N MET A 201 -8.82 1.46 8.00
CA MET A 201 -8.66 0.02 7.78
C MET A 201 -9.62 -0.47 6.69
N LEU A 202 -9.11 -1.37 5.86
CA LEU A 202 -9.89 -2.22 4.99
C LEU A 202 -9.53 -3.67 5.32
N TYR A 203 -10.41 -4.35 6.05
CA TYR A 203 -10.23 -5.71 6.52
C TYR A 203 -11.02 -6.67 5.64
N VAL A 204 -10.40 -7.77 5.24
CA VAL A 204 -10.99 -8.82 4.39
C VAL A 204 -10.78 -10.18 5.04
N ASP A 205 -11.87 -10.90 5.28
CA ASP A 205 -11.87 -12.26 5.81
C ASP A 205 -12.60 -13.20 4.85
N PRO A 206 -11.87 -13.92 3.98
CA PRO A 206 -12.48 -14.83 3.02
C PRO A 206 -13.23 -16.00 3.68
N ALA A 207 -12.75 -16.49 4.83
CA ALA A 207 -13.38 -17.62 5.52
C ALA A 207 -14.79 -17.28 6.03
N LYS A 208 -15.00 -16.00 6.39
CA LYS A 208 -16.29 -15.50 6.88
C LYS A 208 -17.07 -14.69 5.84
N ASN A 209 -16.59 -14.61 4.61
CA ASN A 209 -17.16 -13.77 3.55
C ASN A 209 -17.41 -12.32 4.04
N LEU A 210 -16.45 -11.77 4.78
CA LEU A 210 -16.58 -10.52 5.51
C LEU A 210 -15.63 -9.46 4.98
N VAL A 211 -16.16 -8.24 4.82
CA VAL A 211 -15.37 -7.01 4.63
C VAL A 211 -15.75 -6.00 5.70
N ILE A 212 -14.75 -5.39 6.34
CA ILE A 212 -14.93 -4.25 7.23
C ILE A 212 -14.11 -3.08 6.69
N ALA A 213 -14.76 -1.98 6.38
CA ALA A 213 -14.08 -0.72 6.06
C ALA A 213 -14.26 0.26 7.22
N GLN A 214 -13.16 0.87 7.65
CA GLN A 214 -13.14 1.87 8.72
C GLN A 214 -12.40 3.11 8.26
N ILE A 215 -13.04 4.27 8.44
CA ILE A 215 -12.39 5.58 8.37
C ILE A 215 -12.29 6.10 9.80
N ALA A 216 -11.13 6.58 10.19
CA ALA A 216 -10.89 7.14 11.51
C ALA A 216 -9.92 8.31 11.44
N ALA A 217 -9.88 9.09 12.50
CA ALA A 217 -8.94 10.19 12.72
C ALA A 217 -8.36 10.06 14.13
N TRP A 218 -7.52 9.09 14.34
CA TRP A 218 -6.85 8.90 15.62
C TRP A 218 -5.94 10.10 15.93
N PRO A 219 -5.78 10.47 17.22
CA PRO A 219 -4.98 11.63 17.60
C PRO A 219 -3.47 11.42 17.40
N LYS A 220 -3.03 10.16 17.21
CA LYS A 220 -1.65 9.77 16.96
C LYS A 220 -1.58 8.73 15.86
N ALA A 221 -0.45 8.69 15.16
CA ALA A 221 -0.16 7.73 14.09
C ALA A 221 -0.26 6.27 14.56
N GLY A 222 0.28 5.98 15.74
CA GLY A 222 0.20 4.67 16.39
C GLY A 222 -0.42 4.77 17.78
N SER A 223 -1.36 3.88 18.11
CA SER A 223 -1.95 3.77 19.44
C SER A 223 -2.27 2.31 19.75
N LYS A 224 -1.54 1.74 20.72
CA LYS A 224 -1.79 0.37 21.17
C LYS A 224 -3.22 0.18 21.67
N GLU A 225 -3.74 1.14 22.44
CA GLU A 225 -5.10 1.10 22.96
C GLU A 225 -6.15 1.09 21.84
N LEU A 226 -6.04 2.02 20.87
CA LEU A 226 -6.99 2.12 19.77
C LEU A 226 -6.89 0.92 18.82
N THR A 227 -5.68 0.37 18.63
CA THR A 227 -5.49 -0.88 17.88
C THR A 227 -6.19 -2.05 18.57
N GLN A 228 -6.08 -2.17 19.89
CA GLN A 228 -6.81 -3.20 20.66
C GLN A 228 -8.33 -3.02 20.57
N ARG A 229 -8.83 -1.78 20.64
CA ARG A 229 -10.27 -1.49 20.46
C ARG A 229 -10.75 -1.86 19.06
N ARG A 230 -9.96 -1.55 18.04
CA ARG A 230 -10.27 -1.97 16.65
C ARG A 230 -10.32 -3.49 16.53
N GLN A 231 -9.35 -4.20 17.12
CA GLN A 231 -9.35 -5.67 17.11
C GLN A 231 -10.58 -6.23 17.84
N ALA A 232 -10.93 -5.70 19.02
CA ALA A 232 -12.12 -6.12 19.76
C ALA A 232 -13.42 -5.88 18.96
N PHE A 233 -13.47 -4.84 18.15
CA PHE A 233 -14.59 -4.59 17.24
C PHE A 233 -14.65 -5.65 16.14
N ILE A 234 -13.52 -5.97 15.49
CA ILE A 234 -13.45 -7.04 14.47
C ILE A 234 -13.92 -8.36 15.07
N ASP A 235 -13.40 -8.75 16.24
CA ASP A 235 -13.76 -9.97 16.93
C ASP A 235 -15.25 -10.03 17.29
N ALA A 236 -15.84 -8.89 17.67
CA ALA A 236 -17.27 -8.81 17.96
C ALA A 236 -18.11 -9.04 16.70
N VAL A 237 -17.74 -8.41 15.58
CA VAL A 237 -18.42 -8.62 14.29
C VAL A 237 -18.31 -10.09 13.86
N GLN A 238 -17.12 -10.68 13.92
CA GLN A 238 -16.92 -12.07 13.56
C GLN A 238 -17.76 -13.05 14.37
N ARG A 239 -17.96 -12.78 15.68
CA ARG A 239 -18.83 -13.62 16.55
C ARG A 239 -20.32 -13.54 16.23
N VAL A 240 -20.77 -12.47 15.61
CA VAL A 240 -22.19 -12.29 15.26
C VAL A 240 -22.55 -12.98 13.95
N ILE A 241 -21.59 -13.16 13.07
CA ILE A 241 -21.81 -13.78 11.75
C ILE A 241 -21.47 -15.28 11.72
N ASP A 242 -20.95 -15.84 12.82
CA ASP A 242 -20.79 -17.29 13.03
C ASP A 242 -22.15 -17.90 13.41
#